data_7e498ac2d28ac29ec2cd95be39c92538
#
_entry.id   7e498ac2d28ac29ec2cd95be39c92538
#
_cell.length_a   1.000
_cell.length_b   1.000
_cell.length_c   1.000
_cell.angle_alpha   90.00
_cell.angle_beta   90.00
_cell.angle_gamma   90.00
#
_symmetry.space_group_name_H-M   'P 1'
#
loop_
_entity.id
_entity.type
_entity.pdbx_description
1 polymer ?
#
loop_
_entity_poly.entity_id
_entity_poly.type
_entity_poly.pdbx_seq_one_letter_code
_entity_poly.pdbx_strand_id
1 'polypeptide(L)'
;DRIMTVLGWINLTSCNDYLDIVPKGNKIPTTLADFEALLRDEYTIGYIPVTNSLYLLNDKFVGQSSLTSVTLTSANYLWNETADRIVLNNQDEGTYYRSYMAISTCNLLLEHVPVATEATDSERNEVMAYAKVIRAMSYYILANYYADTYVSATAGTKLSVPLITSADINAPHKQVTIQEIYDFMIKDVKEAIEQGLPQQSRTVIHPNLGAAYAFLARVYLQMANYEEALKYADMALEQNDNLYDWISYYNSHKEAITKEDSYPSLPSATGYDYVENYYFRCGEGNPNYATSELNIPVERAESFEEGDARFFSRWKLRTVNQDTYYQGLAKGYFNGAGLTTCEVYLIKAECLARQVTGNDFSAAMDVLNKVRKTRILPEIYQPLQASTLTEAIDLIRR
;
A
#
# COMPACT_ATOMS: atom_id res chain seq x y z
N ASP A 1 0.33 75.30 48.89
CA ASP A 1 1.16 74.39 48.05
C ASP A 1 0.24 73.37 47.41
N ARG A 2 -0.04 73.63 46.14
CA ARG A 2 -0.86 72.72 45.34
C ARG A 2 0.06 72.00 44.36
N ILE A 3 0.16 70.68 44.52
CA ILE A 3 0.78 69.85 43.57
C ILE A 3 -0.33 69.29 42.63
N MET A 4 -0.35 69.76 41.40
CA MET A 4 -1.22 69.20 40.35
C MET A 4 -0.61 67.91 39.81
N THR A 5 -1.31 66.83 40.04
CA THR A 5 -0.95 65.50 39.43
C THR A 5 -1.52 65.44 38.04
N VAL A 6 -0.68 65.46 37.03
CA VAL A 6 -1.05 65.18 35.61
C VAL A 6 -1.01 63.67 35.41
N LEU A 7 -2.18 63.06 35.34
CA LEU A 7 -2.35 61.70 34.90
C LEU A 7 -2.25 61.65 33.35
N GLY A 8 -1.11 61.31 32.84
CA GLY A 8 -0.94 60.98 31.42
C GLY A 8 -1.58 59.63 31.10
N TRP A 9 -2.55 59.62 30.20
CA TRP A 9 -3.09 58.39 29.60
C TRP A 9 -2.05 57.82 28.68
N ILE A 10 -1.40 56.74 29.09
CA ILE A 10 -0.57 55.94 28.20
C ILE A 10 -1.52 55.01 27.43
N ASN A 11 -1.76 55.35 26.17
CA ASN A 11 -2.40 54.42 25.25
C ASN A 11 -1.42 53.26 24.99
N LEU A 12 -1.65 52.12 25.63
CA LEU A 12 -1.04 50.87 25.29
C LEU A 12 -1.69 50.37 23.99
N THR A 13 -1.18 50.83 22.86
CA THR A 13 -1.43 50.14 21.60
C THR A 13 -0.64 48.81 21.67
N SER A 14 -1.35 47.74 21.99
CA SER A 14 -0.84 46.39 21.84
C SER A 14 -0.54 46.16 20.36
N CYS A 15 0.73 46.04 20.00
CA CYS A 15 1.12 45.57 18.68
C CYS A 15 0.68 44.13 18.55
N ASN A 16 -0.46 43.88 17.94
CA ASN A 16 -0.89 42.53 17.55
C ASN A 16 0.05 41.90 16.54
N ASP A 17 0.85 42.68 15.84
CA ASP A 17 1.78 42.17 14.81
C ASP A 17 2.99 41.41 15.37
N TYR A 18 3.22 41.40 16.67
CA TYR A 18 4.33 40.66 17.28
C TYR A 18 4.02 39.20 17.51
N LEU A 19 2.75 38.77 17.46
CA LEU A 19 2.31 37.40 17.61
C LEU A 19 2.18 36.67 16.27
N ASP A 20 2.27 37.38 15.14
CA ASP A 20 2.22 36.83 13.79
C ASP A 20 3.61 36.49 13.17
N ILE A 21 4.63 36.35 14.01
CA ILE A 21 5.94 35.95 13.53
C ILE A 21 5.89 34.43 13.23
N VAL A 22 5.60 34.08 11.99
CA VAL A 22 5.85 32.74 11.47
C VAL A 22 7.35 32.46 11.60
N PRO A 23 7.77 31.40 12.30
CA PRO A 23 9.18 31.05 12.43
C PRO A 23 9.81 31.00 11.03
N LYS A 24 10.97 31.64 10.84
CA LYS A 24 11.70 31.62 9.57
C LYS A 24 11.96 30.16 9.19
N GLY A 25 11.33 29.70 8.10
CA GLY A 25 11.47 28.35 7.58
C GLY A 25 10.17 27.52 7.55
N ASN A 26 9.11 27.94 8.26
CA ASN A 26 7.80 27.26 8.20
C ASN A 26 6.81 28.11 7.41
N LYS A 27 6.55 27.71 6.16
CA LYS A 27 5.46 28.29 5.36
C LYS A 27 4.16 27.61 5.77
N ILE A 28 3.17 28.38 6.20
CA ILE A 28 1.81 27.86 6.39
C ILE A 28 1.21 27.66 5.00
N PRO A 29 0.76 26.45 4.64
CA PRO A 29 0.11 26.19 3.36
C PRO A 29 -1.13 27.07 3.19
N THR A 30 -1.23 27.77 2.06
CA THR A 30 -2.39 28.59 1.69
C THR A 30 -2.83 28.38 0.25
N THR A 31 -1.89 28.08 -0.64
CA THR A 31 -2.19 27.80 -2.05
C THR A 31 -2.41 26.30 -2.27
N LEU A 32 -3.15 25.96 -3.33
CA LEU A 32 -3.33 24.55 -3.69
C LEU A 32 -1.98 23.86 -3.94
N ALA A 33 -1.02 24.54 -4.57
CA ALA A 33 0.32 24.00 -4.82
C ALA A 33 1.07 23.63 -3.53
N ASP A 34 0.87 24.39 -2.43
CA ASP A 34 1.44 24.05 -1.13
C ASP A 34 0.86 22.74 -0.59
N PHE A 35 -0.46 22.55 -0.71
CA PHE A 35 -1.12 21.32 -0.28
C PHE A 35 -0.77 20.13 -1.16
N GLU A 36 -0.70 20.30 -2.47
CA GLU A 36 -0.25 19.25 -3.39
C GLU A 36 1.20 18.79 -3.10
N ALA A 37 2.05 19.69 -2.62
CA ALA A 37 3.41 19.32 -2.22
C ALA A 37 3.42 18.30 -1.07
N LEU A 38 2.44 18.36 -0.16
CA LEU A 38 2.28 17.36 0.92
C LEU A 38 1.91 15.98 0.37
N LEU A 39 1.11 15.91 -0.71
CA LEU A 39 0.78 14.63 -1.36
C LEU A 39 1.94 14.03 -2.15
N ARG A 40 2.92 14.84 -2.55
CA ARG A 40 4.14 14.38 -3.23
C ARG A 40 5.24 13.93 -2.28
N ASP A 41 5.08 14.14 -0.99
CA ASP A 41 6.00 13.59 0.01
C ASP A 41 5.80 12.08 0.16
N GLU A 42 6.43 11.33 -0.72
CA GLU A 42 6.35 9.87 -0.72
C GLU A 42 6.83 9.24 0.59
N TYR A 43 7.71 9.92 1.33
CA TYR A 43 8.17 9.44 2.62
C TYR A 43 7.06 9.46 3.68
N THR A 44 6.22 10.49 3.69
CA THR A 44 5.11 10.62 4.63
C THR A 44 3.86 9.87 4.15
N ILE A 45 3.53 10.00 2.86
CA ILE A 45 2.28 9.50 2.29
C ILE A 45 2.43 8.10 1.69
N GLY A 46 3.51 7.86 0.94
CA GLY A 46 3.69 6.66 0.12
C GLY A 46 4.49 5.56 0.81
N TYR A 47 5.33 5.91 1.77
CA TYR A 47 6.18 4.96 2.48
C TYR A 47 5.52 4.49 3.77
N ILE A 48 4.66 3.49 3.66
CA ILE A 48 4.13 2.77 4.82
C ILE A 48 4.72 1.36 4.78
N PRO A 49 5.66 1.02 5.67
CA PRO A 49 6.35 -0.26 5.61
C PRO A 49 5.39 -1.41 5.92
N VAL A 50 5.40 -2.41 5.05
CA VAL A 50 4.68 -3.67 5.24
C VAL A 50 5.64 -4.80 5.63
N THR A 51 6.86 -4.44 6.03
CA THR A 51 7.98 -5.34 6.30
C THR A 51 7.67 -6.38 7.36
N ASN A 52 6.91 -6.00 8.39
CA ASN A 52 6.57 -6.94 9.47
C ASN A 52 5.75 -8.13 8.99
N SER A 53 4.83 -7.95 8.03
CA SER A 53 4.09 -9.07 7.43
C SER A 53 5.02 -10.02 6.67
N LEU A 54 6.03 -9.49 5.98
CA LEU A 54 7.01 -10.30 5.25
C LEU A 54 7.86 -11.17 6.19
N TYR A 55 8.18 -10.67 7.38
CA TYR A 55 8.88 -11.47 8.40
C TYR A 55 7.96 -12.52 9.03
N LEU A 56 6.73 -12.14 9.38
CA LEU A 56 5.75 -13.04 9.97
C LEU A 56 5.34 -14.19 9.03
N LEU A 57 5.30 -13.94 7.74
CA LEU A 57 4.97 -14.94 6.72
C LEU A 57 6.18 -15.70 6.19
N ASN A 58 7.40 -15.39 6.67
CA ASN A 58 8.66 -15.92 6.18
C ASN A 58 8.86 -15.71 4.65
N ASP A 59 8.29 -14.63 4.12
CA ASP A 59 8.46 -14.25 2.71
C ASP A 59 9.81 -13.56 2.45
N LYS A 60 10.49 -13.11 3.51
CA LYS A 60 11.80 -12.48 3.46
C LYS A 60 12.82 -13.34 4.21
N PHE A 61 13.96 -13.62 3.55
CA PHE A 61 15.06 -14.34 4.20
C PHE A 61 15.76 -13.48 5.25
N VAL A 62 16.02 -14.06 6.41
CA VAL A 62 16.80 -13.46 7.50
C VAL A 62 17.96 -14.39 7.83
N GLY A 63 19.21 -13.91 7.68
CA GLY A 63 20.41 -14.69 7.98
C GLY A 63 20.58 -15.03 9.46
N GLN A 64 21.22 -16.14 9.76
CA GLN A 64 21.42 -16.65 11.12
C GLN A 64 22.06 -15.62 12.07
N SER A 65 23.01 -14.83 11.56
CA SER A 65 23.65 -13.77 12.37
C SER A 65 22.66 -12.71 12.87
N SER A 66 21.63 -12.41 12.11
CA SER A 66 20.58 -11.45 12.49
C SER A 66 19.58 -12.00 13.50
N LEU A 67 19.53 -13.33 13.65
CA LEU A 67 18.61 -14.00 14.59
C LEU A 67 19.21 -14.19 15.98
N THR A 68 20.49 -13.87 16.18
CA THR A 68 21.18 -14.03 17.48
C THR A 68 20.78 -12.98 18.53
N SER A 69 20.28 -11.83 18.09
CA SER A 69 19.82 -10.74 18.97
C SER A 69 18.29 -10.65 18.96
N VAL A 70 17.70 -10.28 20.11
CA VAL A 70 16.26 -10.05 20.22
C VAL A 70 15.95 -8.66 19.65
N THR A 71 15.46 -8.63 18.43
CA THR A 71 14.97 -7.45 17.72
C THR A 71 13.53 -7.69 17.30
N LEU A 72 12.80 -6.65 16.84
CA LEU A 72 11.46 -6.84 16.31
C LEU A 72 11.47 -7.81 15.12
N THR A 73 12.48 -7.69 14.23
CA THR A 73 12.68 -8.59 13.09
C THR A 73 12.83 -10.04 13.53
N SER A 74 13.76 -10.35 14.46
CA SER A 74 13.97 -11.73 14.92
C SER A 74 12.77 -12.26 15.69
N ALA A 75 12.11 -11.43 16.50
CA ALA A 75 10.91 -11.80 17.24
C ALA A 75 9.74 -12.17 16.31
N ASN A 76 9.55 -11.41 15.22
CA ASN A 76 8.51 -11.69 14.24
C ASN A 76 8.87 -12.90 13.36
N TYR A 77 10.09 -13.00 12.88
CA TYR A 77 10.55 -14.10 12.03
C TYR A 77 10.49 -15.47 12.75
N LEU A 78 10.88 -15.48 14.02
CA LEU A 78 10.88 -16.69 14.86
C LEU A 78 9.55 -16.93 15.61
N TRP A 79 8.54 -16.07 15.41
CA TRP A 79 7.28 -16.13 16.16
C TRP A 79 7.50 -16.18 17.68
N ASN A 80 8.46 -15.38 18.18
CA ASN A 80 8.80 -15.35 19.60
C ASN A 80 7.72 -14.61 20.41
N GLU A 81 6.81 -15.36 21.03
CA GLU A 81 5.70 -14.82 21.82
C GLU A 81 6.16 -14.23 23.17
N THR A 82 7.37 -14.56 23.64
CA THR A 82 7.90 -14.04 24.91
C THR A 82 8.58 -12.68 24.77
N ALA A 83 8.82 -12.22 23.54
CA ALA A 83 9.44 -10.93 23.29
C ALA A 83 8.48 -9.77 23.61
N ASP A 84 8.96 -8.75 24.32
CA ASP A 84 8.21 -7.52 24.57
C ASP A 84 8.18 -6.66 23.29
N ARG A 85 7.17 -6.92 22.46
CA ARG A 85 7.02 -6.21 21.17
C ARG A 85 6.69 -4.73 21.34
N ILE A 86 6.12 -4.30 22.48
CA ILE A 86 5.85 -2.88 22.74
C ILE A 86 7.18 -2.12 22.85
N VAL A 87 8.14 -2.67 23.60
CA VAL A 87 9.47 -2.08 23.70
C VAL A 87 10.21 -2.12 22.38
N LEU A 88 10.13 -3.26 21.65
CA LEU A 88 10.80 -3.41 20.35
C LEU A 88 10.19 -2.50 19.28
N ASN A 89 8.86 -2.30 19.28
CA ASN A 89 8.15 -1.43 18.33
C ASN A 89 8.56 0.04 18.46
N ASN A 90 8.80 0.52 19.65
CA ASN A 90 9.23 1.91 19.87
C ASN A 90 10.53 2.27 19.16
N GLN A 91 11.29 1.26 18.72
CA GLN A 91 12.57 1.44 18.05
C GLN A 91 12.49 1.28 16.52
N ASP A 92 11.68 0.31 16.04
CA ASP A 92 11.77 -0.16 14.65
C ASP A 92 10.41 -0.17 13.90
N GLU A 93 9.27 -0.14 14.61
CA GLU A 93 7.96 -0.24 13.96
C GLU A 93 7.48 1.09 13.42
N GLY A 94 7.50 1.21 12.11
CA GLY A 94 7.01 2.40 11.42
C GLY A 94 5.56 2.31 10.93
N THR A 95 4.96 1.12 10.84
CA THR A 95 3.66 0.93 10.19
C THR A 95 2.54 1.72 10.85
N TYR A 96 2.42 1.64 12.19
CA TYR A 96 1.40 2.37 12.95
C TYR A 96 1.60 3.88 12.83
N TYR A 97 2.79 4.34 13.17
CA TYR A 97 3.13 5.76 13.17
C TYR A 97 2.97 6.40 11.79
N ARG A 98 3.51 5.78 10.75
CA ARG A 98 3.45 6.31 9.39
C ARG A 98 2.04 6.29 8.81
N SER A 99 1.25 5.28 9.13
CA SER A 99 -0.16 5.25 8.72
C SER A 99 -0.93 6.43 9.31
N TYR A 100 -0.74 6.75 10.59
CA TYR A 100 -1.39 7.90 11.21
C TYR A 100 -0.79 9.24 10.75
N MET A 101 0.49 9.31 10.40
CA MET A 101 1.05 10.50 9.75
C MET A 101 0.37 10.77 8.41
N ALA A 102 0.22 9.74 7.57
CA ALA A 102 -0.50 9.86 6.30
C ALA A 102 -1.96 10.29 6.51
N ILE A 103 -2.66 9.69 7.49
CA ILE A 103 -4.03 10.05 7.86
C ILE A 103 -4.12 11.50 8.32
N SER A 104 -3.20 11.94 9.18
CA SER A 104 -3.17 13.33 9.66
C SER A 104 -2.95 14.33 8.52
N THR A 105 -2.04 14.02 7.61
CA THR A 105 -1.83 14.85 6.41
C THR A 105 -3.09 14.87 5.54
N CYS A 106 -3.76 13.74 5.32
CA CYS A 106 -5.01 13.70 4.57
C CYS A 106 -6.12 14.50 5.27
N ASN A 107 -6.24 14.43 6.58
CA ASN A 107 -7.20 15.23 7.34
C ASN A 107 -6.94 16.73 7.20
N LEU A 108 -5.66 17.15 7.29
CA LEU A 108 -5.26 18.53 7.08
C LEU A 108 -5.65 19.03 5.68
N LEU A 109 -5.43 18.21 4.64
CA LEU A 109 -5.83 18.53 3.27
C LEU A 109 -7.36 18.69 3.16
N LEU A 110 -8.12 17.77 3.75
CA LEU A 110 -9.59 17.79 3.68
C LEU A 110 -10.21 18.98 4.44
N GLU A 111 -9.55 19.49 5.48
CA GLU A 111 -9.99 20.67 6.23
C GLU A 111 -9.63 21.98 5.53
N HIS A 112 -8.47 22.08 4.86
CA HIS A 112 -7.93 23.34 4.37
C HIS A 112 -8.00 23.53 2.85
N VAL A 113 -7.95 22.45 2.04
CA VAL A 113 -8.04 22.56 0.58
C VAL A 113 -9.33 23.21 0.09
N PRO A 114 -10.51 23.04 0.75
CA PRO A 114 -11.74 23.73 0.33
C PRO A 114 -11.61 25.25 0.20
N VAL A 115 -10.71 25.87 0.95
CA VAL A 115 -10.46 27.33 0.95
C VAL A 115 -9.09 27.70 0.39
N ALA A 116 -8.37 26.75 -0.19
CA ALA A 116 -7.07 26.99 -0.80
C ALA A 116 -7.16 28.00 -1.95
N THR A 117 -6.21 28.94 -1.96
CA THR A 117 -6.11 29.96 -3.03
C THR A 117 -5.42 29.43 -4.28
N GLU A 118 -5.46 30.22 -5.36
CA GLU A 118 -4.82 29.90 -6.65
C GLU A 118 -5.27 28.55 -7.23
N ALA A 119 -6.56 28.24 -7.13
CA ALA A 119 -7.16 27.00 -7.60
C ALA A 119 -8.60 27.16 -8.04
N THR A 120 -9.03 26.34 -8.98
CA THR A 120 -10.43 26.11 -9.33
C THR A 120 -11.07 25.11 -8.36
N ASP A 121 -12.41 25.07 -8.31
CA ASP A 121 -13.13 24.07 -7.52
C ASP A 121 -12.81 22.63 -7.98
N SER A 122 -12.63 22.41 -9.29
CA SER A 122 -12.25 21.12 -9.84
C SER A 122 -10.90 20.64 -9.33
N GLU A 123 -9.90 21.52 -9.30
CA GLU A 123 -8.55 21.18 -8.79
C GLU A 123 -8.57 20.91 -7.29
N ARG A 124 -9.33 21.71 -6.51
CA ARG A 124 -9.54 21.42 -5.07
C ARG A 124 -10.19 20.06 -4.85
N ASN A 125 -11.25 19.75 -5.62
CA ASN A 125 -11.95 18.47 -5.54
C ASN A 125 -11.03 17.29 -5.86
N GLU A 126 -10.17 17.42 -6.87
CA GLU A 126 -9.18 16.40 -7.24
C GLU A 126 -8.22 16.10 -6.08
N VAL A 127 -7.65 17.14 -5.45
CA VAL A 127 -6.73 16.99 -4.31
C VAL A 127 -7.43 16.35 -3.10
N MET A 128 -8.67 16.76 -2.81
CA MET A 128 -9.47 16.15 -1.75
C MET A 128 -9.81 14.69 -2.05
N ALA A 129 -10.08 14.35 -3.30
CA ALA A 129 -10.32 12.97 -3.71
C ALA A 129 -9.07 12.10 -3.53
N TYR A 130 -7.89 12.60 -3.89
CA TYR A 130 -6.62 11.91 -3.59
C TYR A 130 -6.47 11.65 -2.10
N ALA A 131 -6.68 12.67 -1.25
CA ALA A 131 -6.54 12.55 0.19
C ALA A 131 -7.49 11.49 0.78
N LYS A 132 -8.73 11.39 0.31
CA LYS A 132 -9.69 10.37 0.75
C LYS A 132 -9.24 8.95 0.42
N VAL A 133 -8.78 8.69 -0.81
CA VAL A 133 -8.29 7.36 -1.20
C VAL A 133 -7.07 6.97 -0.38
N ILE A 134 -6.10 7.89 -0.20
CA ILE A 134 -4.89 7.63 0.58
C ILE A 134 -5.23 7.37 2.06
N ARG A 135 -6.16 8.13 2.62
CA ARG A 135 -6.62 7.95 4.00
C ARG A 135 -7.29 6.59 4.20
N ALA A 136 -8.17 6.19 3.29
CA ALA A 136 -8.81 4.89 3.31
C ALA A 136 -7.80 3.74 3.22
N MET A 137 -6.81 3.82 2.31
CA MET A 137 -5.75 2.82 2.21
C MET A 137 -4.87 2.75 3.47
N SER A 138 -4.64 3.87 4.13
CA SER A 138 -3.88 3.91 5.38
C SER A 138 -4.65 3.25 6.54
N TYR A 139 -5.97 3.45 6.62
CA TYR A 139 -6.84 2.73 7.56
C TYR A 139 -6.92 1.23 7.25
N TYR A 140 -6.90 0.84 5.98
CA TYR A 140 -6.87 -0.57 5.62
C TYR A 140 -5.62 -1.28 6.16
N ILE A 141 -4.45 -0.64 6.05
CA ILE A 141 -3.21 -1.16 6.62
C ILE A 141 -3.33 -1.28 8.14
N LEU A 142 -3.77 -0.21 8.83
CA LEU A 142 -3.94 -0.22 10.29
C LEU A 142 -4.90 -1.31 10.75
N ALA A 143 -6.05 -1.45 10.10
CA ALA A 143 -7.05 -2.46 10.47
C ALA A 143 -6.51 -3.88 10.31
N ASN A 144 -5.76 -4.15 9.24
CA ASN A 144 -5.20 -5.48 9.00
C ASN A 144 -3.99 -5.83 9.88
N TYR A 145 -3.26 -4.83 10.39
CA TYR A 145 -2.11 -5.07 11.28
C TYR A 145 -2.48 -5.12 12.76
N TYR A 146 -3.50 -4.34 13.18
CA TYR A 146 -3.74 -4.07 14.60
C TYR A 146 -5.17 -4.41 15.06
N ALA A 147 -5.98 -5.04 14.21
CA ALA A 147 -7.29 -5.55 14.56
C ALA A 147 -7.47 -6.98 14.07
N ASP A 148 -8.53 -7.63 14.52
CA ASP A 148 -8.92 -8.92 13.98
C ASP A 148 -9.36 -8.82 12.52
N THR A 149 -9.22 -9.93 11.77
CA THR A 149 -9.76 -10.03 10.41
C THR A 149 -11.27 -9.74 10.40
N TYR A 150 -11.73 -9.07 9.34
CA TYR A 150 -13.15 -8.82 9.15
C TYR A 150 -13.92 -10.14 9.06
N VAL A 151 -14.89 -10.32 9.95
CA VAL A 151 -15.88 -11.40 9.94
C VAL A 151 -17.24 -10.76 10.18
N SER A 152 -18.15 -10.84 9.20
CA SER A 152 -19.45 -10.14 9.23
C SER A 152 -20.23 -10.37 10.53
N ALA A 153 -20.19 -11.59 11.08
CA ALA A 153 -20.89 -11.93 12.32
C ALA A 153 -20.35 -11.21 13.57
N THR A 154 -19.13 -10.72 13.56
CA THR A 154 -18.45 -10.11 14.73
C THR A 154 -17.93 -8.71 14.48
N ALA A 155 -17.89 -8.26 13.22
CA ALA A 155 -17.30 -6.98 12.85
C ALA A 155 -17.95 -5.77 13.54
N GLY A 156 -19.27 -5.85 13.83
CA GLY A 156 -20.02 -4.79 14.53
C GLY A 156 -19.78 -4.72 16.04
N THR A 157 -19.05 -5.67 16.63
CA THR A 157 -18.81 -5.74 18.08
C THR A 157 -17.33 -5.72 18.44
N LYS A 158 -16.45 -6.26 17.60
CA LYS A 158 -15.00 -6.23 17.80
C LYS A 158 -14.42 -4.88 17.47
N LEU A 159 -13.55 -4.37 18.35
CA LEU A 159 -12.88 -3.11 18.16
C LEU A 159 -11.74 -3.23 17.15
N SER A 160 -11.57 -2.17 16.38
CA SER A 160 -10.45 -1.93 15.48
C SER A 160 -9.54 -0.84 16.06
N VAL A 161 -8.96 -0.02 15.19
CA VAL A 161 -8.07 1.09 15.54
C VAL A 161 -8.86 2.38 15.81
N PRO A 162 -8.25 3.40 16.44
CA PRO A 162 -8.87 4.71 16.56
C PRO A 162 -9.20 5.35 15.20
N LEU A 163 -10.42 5.83 15.04
CA LEU A 163 -10.85 6.58 13.86
C LEU A 163 -10.63 8.07 14.10
N ILE A 164 -9.65 8.65 13.40
CA ILE A 164 -9.25 10.07 13.48
C ILE A 164 -9.60 10.73 12.15
N THR A 165 -10.53 11.68 12.19
CA THR A 165 -11.02 12.40 10.99
C THR A 165 -10.75 13.89 11.02
N SER A 166 -10.06 14.39 12.04
CA SER A 166 -9.64 15.78 12.17
C SER A 166 -8.12 15.92 12.18
N ALA A 167 -7.61 17.05 11.72
CA ALA A 167 -6.21 17.43 11.85
C ALA A 167 -5.86 17.98 13.24
N ASP A 168 -6.85 18.29 14.09
CA ASP A 168 -6.63 18.76 15.46
C ASP A 168 -6.01 17.63 16.32
N ILE A 169 -4.78 17.83 16.76
CA ILE A 169 -4.03 16.88 17.61
C ILE A 169 -4.67 16.68 19.00
N ASN A 170 -5.56 17.58 19.43
CA ASN A 170 -6.27 17.48 20.69
C ASN A 170 -7.65 16.83 20.52
N ALA A 171 -8.06 16.48 19.30
CA ALA A 171 -9.32 15.80 19.07
C ALA A 171 -9.34 14.44 19.82
N PRO A 172 -10.47 14.06 20.42
CA PRO A 172 -10.56 12.79 21.13
C PRO A 172 -10.40 11.62 20.15
N HIS A 173 -9.56 10.67 20.53
CA HIS A 173 -9.30 9.47 19.75
C HIS A 173 -10.05 8.30 20.36
N LYS A 174 -10.98 7.71 19.62
CA LYS A 174 -11.77 6.57 20.07
C LYS A 174 -11.59 5.42 19.08
N GLN A 175 -11.31 4.22 19.62
CA GLN A 175 -11.42 3.00 18.85
C GLN A 175 -12.88 2.82 18.40
N VAL A 176 -13.04 2.41 17.18
CA VAL A 176 -14.34 2.07 16.58
C VAL A 176 -14.36 0.59 16.24
N THR A 177 -15.52 0.07 15.90
CA THR A 177 -15.65 -1.34 15.50
C THR A 177 -14.98 -1.60 14.15
N ILE A 178 -14.69 -2.88 13.86
CA ILE A 178 -14.18 -3.29 12.55
C ILE A 178 -15.17 -2.90 11.45
N GLN A 179 -16.48 -3.06 11.69
CA GLN A 179 -17.50 -2.63 10.73
C GLN A 179 -17.42 -1.12 10.43
N GLU A 180 -17.34 -0.28 11.46
CA GLU A 180 -17.23 1.17 11.29
C GLU A 180 -16.00 1.61 10.50
N ILE A 181 -14.84 0.95 10.70
CA ILE A 181 -13.62 1.24 9.92
C ILE A 181 -13.81 0.86 8.44
N TYR A 182 -14.39 -0.32 8.17
CA TYR A 182 -14.63 -0.74 6.78
C TYR A 182 -15.67 0.13 6.08
N ASP A 183 -16.74 0.50 6.76
CA ASP A 183 -17.75 1.44 6.24
C ASP A 183 -17.14 2.81 5.95
N PHE A 184 -16.26 3.30 6.83
CA PHE A 184 -15.54 4.56 6.64
C PHE A 184 -14.63 4.52 5.41
N MET A 185 -13.84 3.46 5.23
CA MET A 185 -12.97 3.31 4.05
C MET A 185 -13.77 3.30 2.75
N ILE A 186 -14.85 2.52 2.71
CA ILE A 186 -15.75 2.44 1.55
C ILE A 186 -16.37 3.80 1.25
N LYS A 187 -16.85 4.50 2.27
CA LYS A 187 -17.43 5.83 2.14
C LYS A 187 -16.43 6.84 1.57
N ASP A 188 -15.22 6.92 2.16
CA ASP A 188 -14.18 7.84 1.69
C ASP A 188 -13.87 7.64 0.21
N VAL A 189 -13.73 6.39 -0.24
CA VAL A 189 -13.38 6.10 -1.63
C VAL A 189 -14.56 6.38 -2.58
N LYS A 190 -15.80 6.05 -2.18
CA LYS A 190 -17.00 6.38 -3.00
C LYS A 190 -17.17 7.89 -3.13
N GLU A 191 -16.99 8.64 -2.04
CA GLU A 191 -17.02 10.11 -2.10
C GLU A 191 -15.89 10.69 -2.97
N ALA A 192 -14.70 10.09 -2.96
CA ALA A 192 -13.59 10.50 -3.85
C ALA A 192 -13.96 10.32 -5.33
N ILE A 193 -14.61 9.22 -5.68
CA ILE A 193 -15.10 8.95 -7.04
C ILE A 193 -16.15 10.01 -7.44
N GLU A 194 -17.12 10.30 -6.57
CA GLU A 194 -18.18 11.29 -6.81
C GLU A 194 -17.62 12.72 -6.91
N GLN A 195 -16.54 13.04 -6.20
CA GLN A 195 -15.86 14.35 -6.27
C GLN A 195 -15.06 14.56 -7.54
N GLY A 196 -14.93 13.54 -8.40
CA GLY A 196 -14.26 13.65 -9.69
C GLY A 196 -12.80 13.20 -9.64
N LEU A 197 -12.50 12.11 -8.94
CA LEU A 197 -11.20 11.45 -9.03
C LEU A 197 -10.86 11.21 -10.51
N PRO A 198 -9.66 11.65 -11.00
CA PRO A 198 -9.37 11.61 -12.42
C PRO A 198 -9.21 10.18 -12.93
N GLN A 199 -9.56 9.95 -14.20
CA GLN A 199 -9.32 8.67 -14.88
C GLN A 199 -7.82 8.36 -14.95
N GLN A 200 -7.00 9.39 -15.23
CA GLN A 200 -5.55 9.32 -15.17
C GLN A 200 -5.04 10.41 -14.24
N SER A 201 -4.32 10.01 -13.21
CA SER A 201 -3.67 10.94 -12.30
C SER A 201 -2.44 11.58 -12.94
N ARG A 202 -2.00 12.71 -12.40
CA ARG A 202 -0.81 13.43 -12.88
C ARG A 202 0.46 12.58 -12.82
N THR A 203 0.55 11.73 -11.84
CA THR A 203 1.65 10.75 -11.67
C THR A 203 1.11 9.49 -10.98
N VAL A 204 1.82 8.40 -11.11
CA VAL A 204 1.44 7.10 -10.53
C VAL A 204 1.43 7.07 -9.00
N ILE A 205 2.03 8.07 -8.34
CA ILE A 205 1.97 8.26 -6.88
C ILE A 205 0.72 9.01 -6.39
N HIS A 206 -0.16 9.39 -7.31
CA HIS A 206 -1.49 9.90 -6.99
C HIS A 206 -2.53 8.86 -7.42
N PRO A 207 -3.48 8.51 -6.55
CA PRO A 207 -4.50 7.53 -6.92
C PRO A 207 -5.40 8.07 -8.04
N ASN A 208 -5.78 7.19 -8.96
CA ASN A 208 -6.71 7.49 -10.04
C ASN A 208 -8.03 6.69 -9.85
N LEU A 209 -8.95 6.82 -10.80
CA LEU A 209 -10.23 6.13 -10.76
C LEU A 209 -10.05 4.59 -10.73
N GLY A 210 -9.09 4.06 -11.51
CA GLY A 210 -8.74 2.64 -11.49
C GLY A 210 -8.24 2.18 -10.11
N ALA A 211 -7.41 3.00 -9.45
CA ALA A 211 -6.94 2.74 -8.08
C ALA A 211 -8.09 2.69 -7.07
N ALA A 212 -9.06 3.61 -7.18
CA ALA A 212 -10.23 3.62 -6.30
C ALA A 212 -11.07 2.33 -6.47
N TYR A 213 -11.32 1.91 -7.71
CA TYR A 213 -12.04 0.67 -7.98
C TYR A 213 -11.26 -0.56 -7.52
N ALA A 214 -9.96 -0.63 -7.80
CA ALA A 214 -9.10 -1.74 -7.34
C ALA A 214 -9.09 -1.86 -5.81
N PHE A 215 -9.04 -0.73 -5.11
CA PHE A 215 -9.09 -0.72 -3.64
C PHE A 215 -10.45 -1.17 -3.11
N LEU A 216 -11.56 -0.71 -3.70
CA LEU A 216 -12.90 -1.19 -3.32
C LEU A 216 -13.05 -2.70 -3.57
N ALA A 217 -12.52 -3.22 -4.69
CA ALA A 217 -12.51 -4.66 -4.96
C ALA A 217 -11.76 -5.44 -3.86
N ARG A 218 -10.58 -4.95 -3.44
CA ARG A 218 -9.79 -5.53 -2.33
C ARG A 218 -10.58 -5.52 -1.01
N VAL A 219 -11.18 -4.39 -0.66
CA VAL A 219 -11.95 -4.25 0.59
C VAL A 219 -13.17 -5.18 0.60
N TYR A 220 -13.95 -5.22 -0.48
CA TYR A 220 -15.11 -6.09 -0.57
C TYR A 220 -14.75 -7.59 -0.62
N LEU A 221 -13.60 -7.96 -1.24
CA LEU A 221 -13.09 -9.33 -1.16
C LEU A 221 -12.78 -9.71 0.30
N GLN A 222 -12.12 -8.84 1.06
CA GLN A 222 -11.83 -9.04 2.48
C GLN A 222 -13.11 -9.21 3.32
N MET A 223 -14.19 -8.50 2.95
CA MET A 223 -15.50 -8.63 3.57
C MET A 223 -16.26 -9.87 3.14
N ALA A 224 -15.72 -10.68 2.23
CA ALA A 224 -16.40 -11.80 1.56
C ALA A 224 -17.66 -11.37 0.79
N ASN A 225 -17.76 -10.11 0.39
CA ASN A 225 -18.80 -9.60 -0.51
C ASN A 225 -18.33 -9.75 -1.96
N TYR A 226 -18.43 -10.98 -2.48
CA TYR A 226 -17.88 -11.34 -3.78
C TYR A 226 -18.59 -10.67 -4.96
N GLU A 227 -19.86 -10.29 -4.81
CA GLU A 227 -20.62 -9.56 -5.83
C GLU A 227 -20.06 -8.15 -6.04
N GLU A 228 -19.97 -7.36 -4.98
CA GLU A 228 -19.39 -6.01 -5.08
C GLU A 228 -17.89 -6.05 -5.42
N ALA A 229 -17.15 -7.04 -4.88
CA ALA A 229 -15.72 -7.21 -5.22
C ALA A 229 -15.53 -7.46 -6.72
N LEU A 230 -16.33 -8.34 -7.34
CA LEU A 230 -16.29 -8.62 -8.78
C LEU A 230 -16.65 -7.39 -9.60
N LYS A 231 -17.74 -6.70 -9.24
CA LYS A 231 -18.17 -5.47 -9.91
C LYS A 231 -17.04 -4.41 -9.95
N TYR A 232 -16.42 -4.13 -8.79
CA TYR A 232 -15.33 -3.14 -8.76
C TYR A 232 -14.04 -3.65 -9.39
N ALA A 233 -13.77 -4.96 -9.40
CA ALA A 233 -12.67 -5.53 -10.16
C ALA A 233 -12.87 -5.32 -11.67
N ASP A 234 -14.07 -5.53 -12.20
CA ASP A 234 -14.40 -5.27 -13.60
C ASP A 234 -14.24 -3.79 -13.93
N MET A 235 -14.76 -2.89 -13.11
CA MET A 235 -14.61 -1.43 -13.30
C MET A 235 -13.13 -0.99 -13.26
N ALA A 236 -12.30 -1.60 -12.43
CA ALA A 236 -10.86 -1.30 -12.40
C ALA A 236 -10.16 -1.78 -13.68
N LEU A 237 -10.47 -3.00 -14.15
CA LEU A 237 -9.90 -3.55 -15.38
C LEU A 237 -10.36 -2.80 -16.64
N GLU A 238 -11.52 -2.14 -16.62
CA GLU A 238 -11.93 -1.21 -17.68
C GLU A 238 -11.03 0.05 -17.74
N GLN A 239 -10.41 0.46 -16.62
CA GLN A 239 -9.49 1.59 -16.60
C GLN A 239 -8.09 1.21 -17.07
N ASN A 240 -7.59 0.05 -16.64
CA ASN A 240 -6.30 -0.53 -17.03
C ASN A 240 -6.36 -2.04 -16.87
N ASP A 241 -6.15 -2.79 -17.95
CA ASP A 241 -6.12 -4.25 -17.98
C ASP A 241 -4.76 -4.83 -18.40
N ASN A 242 -3.73 -3.99 -18.49
CA ASN A 242 -2.40 -4.40 -18.92
C ASN A 242 -1.79 -5.40 -17.93
N LEU A 243 -1.10 -6.38 -18.50
CA LEU A 243 -0.24 -7.32 -17.77
C LEU A 243 1.18 -7.20 -18.31
N TYR A 244 2.16 -7.17 -17.42
CA TYR A 244 3.56 -7.05 -17.78
C TYR A 244 4.08 -8.36 -18.40
N ASP A 245 4.82 -8.26 -19.50
CA ASP A 245 5.44 -9.40 -20.17
C ASP A 245 6.76 -9.79 -19.48
N TRP A 246 6.64 -10.63 -18.46
CA TRP A 246 7.78 -11.15 -17.72
C TRP A 246 8.64 -12.10 -18.56
N ILE A 247 8.06 -12.73 -19.57
CA ILE A 247 8.78 -13.64 -20.49
C ILE A 247 9.76 -12.83 -21.33
N SER A 248 9.32 -11.72 -21.92
CA SER A 248 10.18 -10.80 -22.65
C SER A 248 11.27 -10.20 -21.77
N TYR A 249 10.93 -9.82 -20.52
CA TYR A 249 11.90 -9.33 -19.55
C TYR A 249 12.97 -10.38 -19.26
N TYR A 250 12.57 -11.62 -18.95
CA TYR A 250 13.49 -12.73 -18.73
C TYR A 250 14.40 -12.97 -19.93
N ASN A 251 13.83 -13.06 -21.14
CA ASN A 251 14.59 -13.33 -22.36
C ASN A 251 15.63 -12.25 -22.64
N SER A 252 15.32 -10.98 -22.37
CA SER A 252 16.26 -9.87 -22.56
C SER A 252 17.43 -9.86 -21.56
N HIS A 253 17.29 -10.51 -20.41
CA HIS A 253 18.32 -10.58 -19.36
C HIS A 253 18.89 -11.97 -19.15
N LYS A 254 18.44 -12.99 -19.92
CA LYS A 254 18.74 -14.40 -19.74
C LYS A 254 20.24 -14.69 -19.68
N GLU A 255 21.03 -14.09 -20.56
CA GLU A 255 22.49 -14.30 -20.60
C GLU A 255 23.15 -13.88 -19.27
N ALA A 256 22.78 -12.71 -18.72
CA ALA A 256 23.32 -12.23 -17.46
C ALA A 256 22.84 -13.09 -16.27
N ILE A 257 21.57 -13.51 -16.28
CA ILE A 257 20.96 -14.31 -15.20
C ILE A 257 21.56 -15.72 -15.13
N THR A 258 21.76 -16.36 -16.28
CA THR A 258 22.22 -17.76 -16.36
C THR A 258 23.74 -17.92 -16.24
N LYS A 259 24.50 -16.83 -16.32
CA LYS A 259 25.97 -16.87 -16.17
C LYS A 259 26.32 -17.39 -14.78
N GLU A 260 27.13 -18.47 -14.74
CA GLU A 260 27.58 -19.08 -13.51
C GLU A 260 28.33 -18.06 -12.62
N ASP A 261 28.20 -18.19 -11.31
CA ASP A 261 28.79 -17.31 -10.30
C ASP A 261 28.54 -15.80 -10.48
N SER A 262 27.57 -15.41 -11.30
CA SER A 262 27.18 -14.05 -11.51
C SER A 262 25.86 -13.73 -10.80
N TYR A 263 25.82 -12.59 -10.11
CA TYR A 263 24.61 -12.03 -9.50
C TYR A 263 24.38 -10.63 -10.07
N PRO A 264 23.81 -10.54 -11.27
CA PRO A 264 23.65 -9.25 -11.95
C PRO A 264 22.74 -8.31 -11.16
N SER A 265 22.99 -7.01 -11.31
CA SER A 265 22.07 -5.99 -10.82
C SER A 265 21.13 -5.60 -11.97
N LEU A 266 19.91 -6.12 -11.94
CA LEU A 266 18.90 -5.89 -12.95
C LEU A 266 18.02 -4.68 -12.57
N PRO A 267 17.47 -3.91 -13.53
CA PRO A 267 16.51 -2.87 -13.23
C PRO A 267 15.22 -3.48 -12.65
N SER A 268 14.60 -2.79 -11.68
CA SER A 268 13.28 -3.20 -11.20
C SER A 268 12.25 -3.04 -12.32
N ALA A 269 11.51 -4.10 -12.61
CA ALA A 269 10.39 -4.04 -13.54
C ALA A 269 9.12 -3.45 -12.89
N THR A 270 9.03 -3.43 -11.55
CA THR A 270 7.81 -3.03 -10.80
C THR A 270 7.91 -1.64 -10.20
N GLY A 271 8.67 -0.74 -10.84
CA GLY A 271 8.83 0.65 -10.45
C GLY A 271 7.67 1.56 -10.86
N TYR A 272 7.96 2.85 -11.00
CA TYR A 272 6.96 3.85 -11.35
C TYR A 272 6.32 3.61 -12.73
N ASP A 273 7.08 3.14 -13.71
CA ASP A 273 6.63 2.90 -15.09
C ASP A 273 6.04 1.49 -15.30
N TYR A 274 5.79 0.76 -14.22
CA TYR A 274 5.21 -0.58 -14.33
C TYR A 274 3.80 -0.52 -14.89
N VAL A 275 3.56 -1.14 -16.03
CA VAL A 275 2.30 -1.05 -16.78
C VAL A 275 1.08 -1.56 -16.01
N GLU A 276 1.31 -2.38 -14.98
CA GLU A 276 0.26 -2.90 -14.11
C GLU A 276 -0.14 -1.91 -13.00
N ASN A 277 0.57 -0.78 -12.81
CA ASN A 277 0.25 0.16 -11.75
C ASN A 277 -1.09 0.86 -11.99
N TYR A 278 -1.99 0.78 -11.01
CA TYR A 278 -3.03 1.78 -10.78
C TYR A 278 -2.52 2.89 -9.87
N TYR A 279 -1.78 2.51 -8.83
CA TYR A 279 -1.25 3.41 -7.82
C TYR A 279 0.03 2.83 -7.24
N PHE A 280 1.09 3.63 -7.25
CA PHE A 280 2.37 3.22 -6.71
C PHE A 280 2.51 3.63 -5.25
N ARG A 281 2.85 2.68 -4.39
CA ARG A 281 3.31 2.91 -3.01
C ARG A 281 4.50 2.01 -2.71
N CYS A 282 5.57 2.61 -2.21
CA CYS A 282 6.73 1.85 -1.74
C CYS A 282 6.40 1.22 -0.39
N GLY A 283 6.29 -0.09 -0.34
CA GLY A 283 5.96 -0.84 0.89
C GLY A 283 7.17 -1.18 1.74
N GLU A 284 8.37 -1.12 1.19
CA GLU A 284 9.63 -1.39 1.88
C GLU A 284 10.76 -0.56 1.27
N GLY A 285 11.74 -0.23 2.10
CA GLY A 285 12.84 0.64 1.72
C GLY A 285 12.48 2.12 1.81
N ASN A 286 13.46 2.97 1.59
CA ASN A 286 13.26 4.42 1.55
C ASN A 286 12.98 4.85 0.10
N PRO A 287 11.87 5.51 -0.21
CA PRO A 287 11.53 5.92 -1.57
C PRO A 287 12.54 6.90 -2.19
N ASN A 288 13.39 7.53 -1.39
CA ASN A 288 14.43 8.43 -1.87
C ASN A 288 15.74 7.71 -2.28
N TYR A 289 15.82 6.39 -2.07
CA TYR A 289 16.99 5.60 -2.43
C TYR A 289 16.57 4.38 -3.26
N ALA A 290 17.45 3.99 -4.19
CA ALA A 290 17.30 2.74 -4.91
C ALA A 290 17.28 1.57 -3.90
N THR A 291 16.23 0.78 -3.94
CA THR A 291 16.08 -0.41 -3.12
C THR A 291 16.59 -1.64 -3.88
N SER A 292 16.81 -2.73 -3.15
CA SER A 292 17.14 -4.01 -3.75
C SER A 292 15.93 -4.94 -3.58
N GLU A 293 15.72 -5.84 -4.54
CA GLU A 293 14.78 -6.94 -4.39
C GLU A 293 15.07 -7.72 -3.10
N LEU A 294 14.03 -8.16 -2.42
CA LEU A 294 14.18 -8.94 -1.19
C LEU A 294 14.84 -10.29 -1.49
N ASN A 295 15.71 -10.74 -0.57
CA ASN A 295 16.12 -12.13 -0.56
C ASN A 295 14.99 -12.99 -0.01
N ILE A 296 14.76 -14.16 -0.59
CA ILE A 296 13.70 -15.07 -0.17
C ILE A 296 14.27 -16.41 0.32
N PRO A 297 13.61 -17.08 1.28
CA PRO A 297 13.99 -18.43 1.71
C PRO A 297 13.85 -19.44 0.58
N VAL A 298 14.57 -20.57 0.69
CA VAL A 298 14.51 -21.66 -0.31
C VAL A 298 13.09 -22.20 -0.42
N GLU A 299 12.42 -22.39 0.71
CA GLU A 299 11.05 -22.91 0.79
C GLU A 299 10.05 -21.99 0.08
N ARG A 300 10.27 -20.68 0.12
CA ARG A 300 9.43 -19.71 -0.62
C ARG A 300 9.67 -19.83 -2.12
N ALA A 301 10.91 -20.03 -2.55
CA ALA A 301 11.25 -20.22 -3.95
C ALA A 301 10.58 -21.48 -4.55
N GLU A 302 10.46 -22.56 -3.77
CA GLU A 302 9.79 -23.79 -4.18
C GLU A 302 8.28 -23.64 -4.42
N SER A 303 7.67 -22.57 -3.93
CA SER A 303 6.24 -22.28 -4.16
C SER A 303 5.94 -21.71 -5.55
N PHE A 304 6.95 -21.21 -6.27
CA PHE A 304 6.77 -20.72 -7.63
C PHE A 304 6.48 -21.87 -8.60
N GLU A 305 5.63 -21.59 -9.57
CA GLU A 305 5.32 -22.56 -10.63
C GLU A 305 6.56 -22.81 -11.51
N GLU A 306 6.71 -24.04 -11.99
CA GLU A 306 7.77 -24.37 -12.94
C GLU A 306 7.66 -23.49 -14.20
N GLY A 307 8.78 -22.94 -14.64
CA GLY A 307 8.81 -22.04 -15.80
C GLY A 307 8.40 -20.60 -15.51
N ASP A 308 8.23 -20.20 -14.24
CA ASP A 308 7.88 -18.82 -13.91
C ASP A 308 9.03 -17.85 -14.22
N ALA A 309 8.88 -17.08 -15.28
CA ALA A 309 9.85 -16.07 -15.71
C ALA A 309 10.12 -14.98 -14.67
N ARG A 310 9.13 -14.66 -13.79
CA ARG A 310 9.33 -13.73 -12.69
C ARG A 310 10.36 -14.25 -11.71
N PHE A 311 10.26 -15.54 -11.35
CA PHE A 311 11.20 -16.19 -10.44
C PHE A 311 12.63 -16.16 -11.00
N PHE A 312 12.79 -16.60 -12.23
CA PHE A 312 14.11 -16.61 -12.87
C PHE A 312 14.72 -15.21 -13.03
N SER A 313 13.88 -14.19 -13.24
CA SER A 313 14.34 -12.81 -13.45
C SER A 313 14.71 -12.09 -12.19
N ARG A 314 14.13 -12.48 -11.05
CA ARG A 314 14.22 -11.72 -9.79
C ARG A 314 15.13 -12.35 -8.76
N TRP A 315 15.31 -13.68 -8.79
CA TRP A 315 16.06 -14.38 -7.75
C TRP A 315 17.02 -15.43 -8.29
N LYS A 316 18.15 -15.60 -7.60
CA LYS A 316 19.14 -16.62 -7.89
C LYS A 316 19.66 -17.24 -6.60
N LEU A 317 19.78 -18.58 -6.59
CA LEU A 317 20.29 -19.33 -5.43
C LEU A 317 21.70 -18.88 -5.07
N ARG A 318 21.94 -18.63 -3.80
CA ARG A 318 23.23 -18.24 -3.26
C ARG A 318 23.47 -18.89 -1.90
N THR A 319 24.72 -19.31 -1.69
CA THR A 319 25.19 -19.75 -0.37
C THR A 319 26.32 -18.82 0.09
N VAL A 320 26.18 -18.24 1.28
CA VAL A 320 27.19 -17.39 1.92
C VAL A 320 27.36 -17.87 3.34
N ASN A 321 28.57 -18.29 3.71
CA ASN A 321 28.85 -18.93 5.00
C ASN A 321 27.96 -20.19 5.19
N GLN A 322 27.04 -20.13 6.16
CA GLN A 322 26.09 -21.22 6.47
C GLN A 322 24.67 -20.96 5.94
N ASP A 323 24.43 -19.77 5.36
CA ASP A 323 23.13 -19.34 4.89
C ASP A 323 22.94 -19.69 3.41
N THR A 324 21.91 -20.44 3.06
CA THR A 324 21.47 -20.70 1.68
C THR A 324 20.11 -20.05 1.45
N TYR A 325 20.01 -19.24 0.42
CA TYR A 325 18.81 -18.46 0.11
C TYR A 325 18.79 -18.04 -1.35
N TYR A 326 17.68 -17.54 -1.84
CA TYR A 326 17.60 -16.91 -3.15
C TYR A 326 17.84 -15.40 -3.01
N GLN A 327 18.94 -14.93 -3.60
CA GLN A 327 19.30 -13.53 -3.62
C GLN A 327 18.48 -12.77 -4.64
N GLY A 328 17.91 -11.64 -4.24
CA GLY A 328 17.27 -10.69 -5.14
C GLY A 328 18.25 -10.05 -6.12
N LEU A 329 17.89 -10.04 -7.40
CA LEU A 329 18.72 -9.53 -8.50
C LEU A 329 18.34 -8.10 -8.91
N ALA A 330 17.07 -7.73 -8.77
CA ALA A 330 16.59 -6.42 -9.22
C ALA A 330 16.93 -5.30 -8.22
N LYS A 331 17.18 -4.12 -8.76
CA LYS A 331 17.41 -2.88 -8.00
C LYS A 331 16.58 -1.74 -8.57
N GLY A 332 16.11 -0.88 -7.69
CA GLY A 332 15.28 0.27 -8.02
C GLY A 332 14.08 0.38 -7.09
N TYR A 333 13.04 1.00 -7.57
CA TYR A 333 11.79 1.14 -6.84
C TYR A 333 10.87 -0.07 -7.11
N PHE A 334 10.08 -0.45 -6.11
CA PHE A 334 9.13 -1.56 -6.19
C PHE A 334 7.78 -1.09 -5.66
N ASN A 335 6.71 -1.38 -6.40
CA ASN A 335 5.35 -1.19 -5.92
C ASN A 335 4.98 -2.29 -4.92
N GLY A 336 5.34 -2.10 -3.67
CA GLY A 336 5.15 -3.10 -2.60
C GLY A 336 3.83 -2.97 -1.82
N ALA A 337 3.23 -1.77 -1.81
CA ALA A 337 2.03 -1.49 -1.02
C ALA A 337 0.92 -0.78 -1.82
N GLY A 338 1.11 -0.62 -3.13
CA GLY A 338 0.12 -0.01 -4.01
C GLY A 338 -0.91 -0.99 -4.55
N LEU A 339 -1.42 -0.66 -5.72
CA LEU A 339 -2.49 -1.40 -6.39
C LEU A 339 -2.07 -1.72 -7.83
N THR A 340 -2.28 -2.96 -8.26
CA THR A 340 -1.87 -3.44 -9.58
C THR A 340 -2.98 -4.22 -10.29
N THR A 341 -2.92 -4.26 -11.61
CA THR A 341 -3.88 -5.03 -12.43
C THR A 341 -3.81 -6.52 -12.14
N CYS A 342 -2.61 -7.07 -11.87
CA CYS A 342 -2.46 -8.47 -11.51
C CYS A 342 -3.30 -8.84 -10.29
N GLU A 343 -3.24 -8.04 -9.22
CA GLU A 343 -4.06 -8.27 -8.03
C GLU A 343 -5.55 -8.28 -8.38
N VAL A 344 -5.99 -7.31 -9.20
CA VAL A 344 -7.40 -7.21 -9.58
C VAL A 344 -7.86 -8.41 -10.42
N TYR A 345 -7.01 -8.94 -11.31
CA TYR A 345 -7.30 -10.19 -12.02
C TYR A 345 -7.46 -11.37 -11.04
N LEU A 346 -6.62 -11.47 -10.01
CA LEU A 346 -6.73 -12.53 -9.00
C LEU A 346 -7.99 -12.35 -8.14
N ILE A 347 -8.35 -11.12 -7.75
CA ILE A 347 -9.63 -10.83 -7.09
C ILE A 347 -10.80 -11.27 -7.97
N LYS A 348 -10.79 -10.91 -9.25
CA LYS A 348 -11.83 -11.32 -10.22
C LYS A 348 -11.93 -12.83 -10.31
N ALA A 349 -10.82 -13.54 -10.46
CA ALA A 349 -10.80 -14.99 -10.55
C ALA A 349 -11.39 -15.64 -9.28
N GLU A 350 -10.99 -15.16 -8.08
CA GLU A 350 -11.52 -15.69 -6.82
C GLU A 350 -13.02 -15.42 -6.67
N CYS A 351 -13.49 -14.22 -7.01
CA CYS A 351 -14.92 -13.89 -6.96
C CYS A 351 -15.73 -14.75 -7.93
N LEU A 352 -15.25 -14.97 -9.15
CA LEU A 352 -15.89 -15.85 -10.12
C LEU A 352 -15.97 -17.28 -9.58
N ALA A 353 -14.87 -17.82 -9.03
CA ALA A 353 -14.86 -19.17 -8.47
C ALA A 353 -15.85 -19.33 -7.31
N ARG A 354 -15.93 -18.36 -6.39
CA ARG A 354 -16.81 -18.41 -5.21
C ARG A 354 -18.28 -18.23 -5.53
N GLN A 355 -18.64 -17.70 -6.70
CA GLN A 355 -20.03 -17.50 -7.14
C GLN A 355 -20.52 -18.65 -8.05
N VAL A 356 -19.68 -19.65 -8.33
CA VAL A 356 -20.09 -20.83 -9.11
C VAL A 356 -21.19 -21.60 -8.38
N THR A 357 -22.28 -21.85 -9.12
CA THR A 357 -23.31 -22.80 -8.74
C THR A 357 -23.10 -24.08 -9.56
N GLY A 358 -22.57 -25.13 -8.94
CA GLY A 358 -22.16 -26.36 -9.62
C GLY A 358 -20.64 -26.53 -9.65
N ASN A 359 -20.11 -27.07 -10.75
CA ASN A 359 -18.69 -27.47 -10.85
C ASN A 359 -17.97 -26.85 -12.06
N ASP A 360 -18.53 -25.81 -12.68
CA ASP A 360 -17.88 -25.14 -13.81
C ASP A 360 -17.10 -23.91 -13.33
N PHE A 361 -15.80 -24.10 -13.15
CA PHE A 361 -14.86 -23.06 -12.76
C PHE A 361 -14.11 -22.45 -13.96
N SER A 362 -14.51 -22.73 -15.20
CA SER A 362 -13.80 -22.32 -16.41
C SER A 362 -13.59 -20.81 -16.47
N ALA A 363 -14.60 -20.00 -16.16
CA ALA A 363 -14.49 -18.54 -16.19
C ALA A 363 -13.41 -18.01 -15.21
N ALA A 364 -13.30 -18.59 -14.00
CA ALA A 364 -12.28 -18.23 -13.03
C ALA A 364 -10.89 -18.66 -13.52
N MET A 365 -10.77 -19.87 -14.06
CA MET A 365 -9.52 -20.41 -14.58
C MET A 365 -9.06 -19.65 -15.82
N ASP A 366 -9.95 -19.19 -16.69
CA ASP A 366 -9.60 -18.38 -17.87
C ASP A 366 -8.94 -17.06 -17.45
N VAL A 367 -9.48 -16.40 -16.40
CA VAL A 367 -8.89 -15.19 -15.84
C VAL A 367 -7.49 -15.47 -15.25
N LEU A 368 -7.33 -16.54 -14.47
CA LEU A 368 -6.04 -16.96 -13.93
C LEU A 368 -5.04 -17.28 -15.05
N ASN A 369 -5.48 -18.03 -16.05
CA ASN A 369 -4.65 -18.42 -17.18
C ASN A 369 -4.23 -17.22 -18.05
N LYS A 370 -5.07 -16.17 -18.16
CA LYS A 370 -4.67 -14.90 -18.80
C LYS A 370 -3.46 -14.29 -18.09
N VAL A 371 -3.46 -14.26 -16.77
CA VAL A 371 -2.32 -13.78 -15.97
C VAL A 371 -1.10 -14.66 -16.16
N ARG A 372 -1.26 -15.98 -16.13
CA ARG A 372 -0.15 -16.96 -16.24
C ARG A 372 0.54 -16.92 -17.60
N LYS A 373 -0.19 -16.64 -18.69
CA LYS A 373 0.39 -16.53 -20.04
C LYS A 373 1.48 -15.47 -20.18
N THR A 374 1.49 -14.45 -19.34
CA THR A 374 2.54 -13.41 -19.35
C THR A 374 3.72 -13.76 -18.43
N ARG A 375 3.66 -14.89 -17.74
CA ARG A 375 4.62 -15.26 -16.69
C ARG A 375 5.28 -16.60 -16.89
N ILE A 376 4.54 -17.61 -17.38
CA ILE A 376 5.04 -18.98 -17.55
C ILE A 376 5.62 -19.12 -18.95
N LEU A 377 6.85 -19.63 -19.03
CA LEU A 377 7.55 -19.85 -20.31
C LEU A 377 6.69 -20.68 -21.25
N PRO A 378 6.56 -20.31 -22.54
CA PRO A 378 5.64 -20.94 -23.49
C PRO A 378 5.84 -22.45 -23.64
N GLU A 379 7.08 -22.92 -23.55
CA GLU A 379 7.44 -24.34 -23.67
C GLU A 379 6.97 -25.20 -22.50
N ILE A 380 6.63 -24.58 -21.36
CA ILE A 380 6.16 -25.26 -20.13
C ILE A 380 4.67 -24.97 -19.88
N TYR A 381 4.17 -23.85 -20.39
CA TYR A 381 2.82 -23.39 -20.10
C TYR A 381 1.76 -24.45 -20.49
N GLN A 382 0.93 -24.81 -19.51
CA GLN A 382 -0.32 -25.55 -19.71
C GLN A 382 -1.46 -24.80 -19.01
N PRO A 383 -2.66 -24.68 -19.63
CA PRO A 383 -3.78 -24.04 -18.97
C PRO A 383 -4.23 -24.85 -17.75
N LEU A 384 -4.41 -24.16 -16.61
CA LEU A 384 -4.96 -24.78 -15.40
C LEU A 384 -6.47 -24.93 -15.53
N GLN A 385 -6.98 -25.99 -14.92
CA GLN A 385 -8.40 -26.29 -14.77
C GLN A 385 -8.65 -26.63 -13.30
N ALA A 386 -9.90 -26.47 -12.85
CA ALA A 386 -10.33 -26.85 -11.51
C ALA A 386 -11.67 -27.56 -11.58
N SER A 387 -11.84 -28.56 -10.74
CA SER A 387 -13.06 -29.39 -10.62
C SER A 387 -13.82 -29.11 -9.34
N THR A 388 -13.19 -28.42 -8.38
CA THR A 388 -13.77 -28.07 -7.08
C THR A 388 -13.44 -26.62 -6.70
N LEU A 389 -14.27 -26.03 -5.83
CA LEU A 389 -14.00 -24.69 -5.31
C LEU A 389 -12.66 -24.61 -4.58
N THR A 390 -12.33 -25.62 -3.77
CA THR A 390 -11.08 -25.66 -3.04
C THR A 390 -9.90 -25.64 -4.00
N GLU A 391 -9.93 -26.51 -5.02
CA GLU A 391 -8.88 -26.56 -6.05
C GLU A 391 -8.75 -25.20 -6.78
N ALA A 392 -9.87 -24.60 -7.18
CA ALA A 392 -9.85 -23.30 -7.86
C ALA A 392 -9.22 -22.21 -6.98
N ILE A 393 -9.61 -22.13 -5.70
CA ILE A 393 -9.08 -21.14 -4.76
C ILE A 393 -7.59 -21.38 -4.47
N ASP A 394 -7.16 -22.61 -4.29
CA ASP A 394 -5.75 -22.96 -4.07
C ASP A 394 -4.88 -22.58 -5.28
N LEU A 395 -5.35 -22.82 -6.50
CA LEU A 395 -4.67 -22.41 -7.72
C LEU A 395 -4.58 -20.87 -7.88
N ILE A 396 -5.63 -20.15 -7.52
CA ILE A 396 -5.66 -18.68 -7.61
C ILE A 396 -4.75 -18.03 -6.58
N ARG A 397 -4.67 -18.60 -5.38
CA ARG A 397 -3.90 -18.04 -4.24
C ARG A 397 -2.42 -18.44 -4.21
N ARG A 398 -2.04 -19.44 -4.99
CA ARG A 398 -0.67 -19.89 -5.16
C ARG A 398 0.16 -18.91 -6.01
#